data_4ae163ea3cb7d5eba7aa984b3374c9c4
#
_entry.id   4ae163ea3cb7d5eba7aa984b3374c9c4
#
_cell.length_a   1.000
_cell.length_b   1.000
_cell.length_c   1.000
_cell.angle_alpha   90.00
_cell.angle_beta   90.00
_cell.angle_gamma   90.00
#
_symmetry.space_group_name_H-M   'P 1'
#
loop_
_entity.id
_entity.type
_entity.pdbx_description
1 polymer ?
#
loop_
_entity_poly.entity_id
_entity_poly.type
_entity_poly.pdbx_seq_one_letter_code
_entity_poly.pdbx_strand_id
1 'polypeptide(L)'
;VSFGTNQAVETNRDWGSTMKPITDYAPALEFDIYDSTATIVRDIPYNYPGTNTPVYNWDRGYFGNITLQYALQQSRNVPAVETLNKVGLNRAKTFLNGLGIDYPDMHYSNAISSNTTESNKQYGASSEKMAVAYAAFANGGIYHKPMYINKVVFSDGSEKEFSDPATRAMKEPTAYL
;
A
#
# COMPACT_ATOMS: atom_id res chain seq x y z
N VAL A 1 -3.82 27.69 -15.93
CA VAL A 1 -4.26 28.27 -14.65
C VAL A 1 -3.01 28.44 -13.81
N SER A 2 -2.60 29.69 -13.62
CA SER A 2 -1.50 30.02 -12.69
C SER A 2 -2.01 29.78 -11.28
N PHE A 3 -1.28 29.01 -10.45
CA PHE A 3 -1.60 28.72 -9.06
C PHE A 3 -2.80 27.77 -8.79
N GLY A 4 -3.15 26.90 -9.70
CA GLY A 4 -4.11 25.81 -9.43
C GLY A 4 -3.48 24.69 -8.62
N THR A 5 -4.28 24.04 -7.73
CA THR A 5 -3.87 22.83 -7.01
C THR A 5 -3.66 21.67 -7.98
N ASN A 6 -2.50 21.05 -7.98
CA ASN A 6 -2.28 19.80 -8.69
C ASN A 6 -2.87 18.63 -7.87
N GLN A 7 -4.10 18.27 -8.16
CA GLN A 7 -4.82 17.24 -7.41
C GLN A 7 -4.15 15.86 -7.46
N ALA A 8 -3.38 15.58 -8.50
CA ALA A 8 -2.67 14.29 -8.60
C ALA A 8 -1.52 14.15 -7.58
N VAL A 9 -0.93 15.28 -7.17
CA VAL A 9 0.25 15.32 -6.30
C VAL A 9 -0.08 15.85 -4.91
N GLU A 10 -0.91 16.91 -4.84
CA GLU A 10 -1.13 17.68 -3.60
C GLU A 10 -2.35 17.22 -2.80
N THR A 11 -3.25 16.42 -3.40
CA THR A 11 -4.49 15.97 -2.74
C THR A 11 -4.36 14.53 -2.25
N ASN A 12 -4.35 14.36 -0.95
CA ASN A 12 -4.41 13.04 -0.32
C ASN A 12 -5.86 12.63 -0.08
N ARG A 13 -6.15 11.35 -0.36
CA ARG A 13 -7.47 10.73 -0.17
C ARG A 13 -7.35 9.37 0.50
N ASP A 14 -8.46 8.87 1.01
CA ASP A 14 -8.55 7.48 1.45
C ASP A 14 -8.47 6.54 0.23
N TRP A 15 -7.66 5.51 0.35
CA TRP A 15 -7.39 4.54 -0.72
C TRP A 15 -8.33 3.35 -0.67
N GLY A 16 -9.05 3.19 0.43
CA GLY A 16 -9.94 2.05 0.64
C GLY A 16 -9.22 0.72 0.43
N SER A 17 -9.86 -0.19 -0.28
CA SER A 17 -9.31 -1.54 -0.53
C SER A 17 -8.08 -1.60 -1.44
N THR A 18 -7.67 -0.50 -2.08
CA THR A 18 -6.39 -0.47 -2.81
C THR A 18 -5.18 -0.56 -1.89
N MET A 19 -5.37 -0.41 -0.58
CA MET A 19 -4.31 -0.68 0.41
C MET A 19 -3.96 -2.15 0.54
N LYS A 20 -4.90 -3.06 0.33
CA LYS A 20 -4.72 -4.49 0.63
C LYS A 20 -3.46 -5.10 0.01
N PRO A 21 -3.15 -4.90 -1.27
CA PRO A 21 -1.91 -5.42 -1.85
C PRO A 21 -0.65 -4.86 -1.19
N ILE A 22 -0.59 -3.56 -0.90
CA ILE A 22 0.62 -2.88 -0.44
C ILE A 22 0.78 -2.86 1.08
N THR A 23 -0.30 -3.01 1.84
CA THR A 23 -0.30 -2.95 3.31
C THR A 23 -0.34 -4.33 3.96
N ASP A 24 -1.04 -5.28 3.33
CA ASP A 24 -1.33 -6.59 3.91
C ASP A 24 -0.59 -7.72 3.20
N TYR A 25 -0.89 -7.93 1.92
CA TYR A 25 -0.54 -9.17 1.23
C TYR A 25 0.90 -9.19 0.71
N ALA A 26 1.38 -8.11 0.08
CA ALA A 26 2.78 -8.05 -0.32
C ALA A 26 3.74 -8.10 0.88
N PRO A 27 3.51 -7.38 2.00
CA PRO A 27 4.30 -7.59 3.21
C PRO A 27 4.24 -9.02 3.75
N ALA A 28 3.07 -9.69 3.68
CA ALA A 28 2.95 -11.07 4.15
C ALA A 28 3.79 -12.04 3.31
N LEU A 29 3.88 -11.83 2.01
CA LEU A 29 4.75 -12.59 1.11
C LEU A 29 6.23 -12.20 1.30
N GLU A 30 6.53 -10.90 1.43
CA GLU A 30 7.90 -10.40 1.61
C GLU A 30 8.58 -10.94 2.86
N PHE A 31 7.83 -11.06 3.95
CA PHE A 31 8.32 -11.54 5.23
C PHE A 31 8.08 -13.04 5.47
N ASP A 32 7.79 -13.78 4.41
CA ASP A 32 7.61 -15.25 4.42
C ASP A 32 6.54 -15.72 5.44
N ILE A 33 5.49 -14.89 5.67
CA ILE A 33 4.30 -15.24 6.47
C ILE A 33 3.36 -16.11 5.61
N TYR A 34 3.32 -15.84 4.33
CA TYR A 34 2.63 -16.62 3.32
C TYR A 34 3.62 -17.02 2.21
N ASP A 35 3.51 -18.26 1.74
CA ASP A 35 4.44 -18.83 0.74
C ASP A 35 4.00 -18.55 -0.69
N SER A 36 2.70 -18.31 -0.90
CA SER A 36 2.14 -18.12 -2.23
C SER A 36 0.75 -17.52 -2.19
N THR A 37 0.25 -17.11 -3.34
CA THR A 37 -1.15 -16.66 -3.52
C THR A 37 -2.18 -17.77 -3.35
N ALA A 38 -1.76 -19.06 -3.35
CA ALA A 38 -2.58 -20.22 -3.05
C ALA A 38 -2.72 -20.50 -1.54
N THR A 39 -1.96 -19.81 -0.69
CA THR A 39 -2.06 -19.94 0.77
C THR A 39 -3.52 -19.77 1.22
N ILE A 40 -3.97 -20.66 2.11
CA ILE A 40 -5.33 -20.61 2.65
C ILE A 40 -5.39 -19.56 3.77
N VAL A 41 -6.32 -18.62 3.62
CA VAL A 41 -6.69 -17.60 4.59
C VAL A 41 -8.12 -17.80 5.06
N ARG A 42 -8.46 -17.25 6.22
CA ARG A 42 -9.78 -17.44 6.83
C ARG A 42 -10.65 -16.21 6.65
N ASP A 43 -11.80 -16.40 6.05
CA ASP A 43 -12.86 -15.40 5.97
C ASP A 43 -14.03 -15.83 6.87
N ILE A 44 -13.86 -15.65 8.16
CA ILE A 44 -14.79 -16.03 9.24
C ILE A 44 -14.99 -14.84 10.19
N PRO A 45 -16.00 -14.84 11.08
CA PRO A 45 -16.15 -13.77 12.06
C PRO A 45 -14.84 -13.47 12.80
N TYR A 46 -14.43 -12.20 12.78
CA TYR A 46 -13.15 -11.74 13.32
C TYR A 46 -13.31 -10.31 13.89
N ASN A 47 -12.65 -10.02 14.98
CA ASN A 47 -12.61 -8.67 15.55
C ASN A 47 -11.26 -8.01 15.25
N TYR A 48 -11.25 -6.67 15.17
CA TYR A 48 -9.99 -5.95 15.15
C TYR A 48 -9.15 -6.32 16.37
N PRO A 49 -7.85 -6.66 16.18
CA PRO A 49 -6.98 -7.11 17.26
C PRO A 49 -7.00 -6.17 18.48
N GLY A 50 -7.17 -6.76 19.65
CA GLY A 50 -7.25 -6.03 20.92
C GLY A 50 -8.57 -5.30 21.19
N THR A 51 -9.60 -5.52 20.38
CA THR A 51 -10.91 -4.88 20.53
C THR A 51 -12.07 -5.90 20.45
N ASN A 52 -13.27 -5.45 20.82
CA ASN A 52 -14.52 -6.19 20.59
C ASN A 52 -15.25 -5.72 19.33
N THR A 53 -14.61 -4.89 18.50
CA THR A 53 -15.21 -4.35 17.29
C THR A 53 -15.07 -5.36 16.15
N PRO A 54 -16.18 -5.84 15.56
CA PRO A 54 -16.11 -6.82 14.48
C PRO A 54 -15.62 -6.19 13.17
N VAL A 55 -14.86 -6.96 12.41
CA VAL A 55 -14.54 -6.67 11.02
C VAL A 55 -15.65 -7.19 10.14
N TYR A 56 -16.19 -6.34 9.29
CA TYR A 56 -17.23 -6.74 8.35
C TYR A 56 -16.72 -6.76 6.91
N ASN A 57 -17.09 -7.79 6.18
CA ASN A 57 -17.03 -7.77 4.74
C ASN A 57 -18.14 -6.86 4.16
N TRP A 58 -17.97 -6.41 2.92
CA TRP A 58 -18.91 -5.50 2.27
C TRP A 58 -20.33 -6.08 2.14
N ASP A 59 -20.44 -7.42 1.98
CA ASP A 59 -21.69 -8.18 1.84
C ASP A 59 -22.22 -8.73 3.17
N ARG A 60 -21.54 -8.46 4.30
CA ARG A 60 -21.81 -9.02 5.63
C ARG A 60 -21.73 -10.55 5.73
N GLY A 61 -21.29 -11.22 4.65
CA GLY A 61 -21.09 -12.67 4.58
C GLY A 61 -19.64 -13.10 4.82
N TYR A 62 -19.44 -14.41 4.92
CA TYR A 62 -18.13 -15.04 5.09
C TYR A 62 -18.01 -16.25 4.18
N PHE A 63 -16.84 -16.45 3.60
CA PHE A 63 -16.58 -17.55 2.65
C PHE A 63 -15.81 -18.73 3.28
N GLY A 64 -15.46 -18.64 4.56
CA GLY A 64 -14.70 -19.69 5.24
C GLY A 64 -13.23 -19.71 4.80
N ASN A 65 -12.71 -20.90 4.56
CA ASN A 65 -11.34 -21.06 4.08
C ASN A 65 -11.24 -20.83 2.58
N ILE A 66 -10.49 -19.84 2.17
CA ILE A 66 -10.30 -19.44 0.77
C ILE A 66 -8.82 -19.17 0.50
N THR A 67 -8.42 -19.16 -0.77
CA THR A 67 -7.04 -18.79 -1.13
C THR A 67 -6.83 -17.28 -0.95
N LEU A 68 -5.59 -16.89 -0.71
CA LEU A 68 -5.16 -15.49 -0.67
C LEU A 68 -5.59 -14.75 -1.94
N GLN A 69 -5.34 -15.35 -3.12
CA GLN A 69 -5.75 -14.80 -4.41
C GLN A 69 -7.25 -14.53 -4.45
N TYR A 70 -8.07 -15.48 -4.03
CA TYR A 70 -9.53 -15.31 -4.04
C TYR A 70 -9.99 -14.27 -3.01
N ALA A 71 -9.35 -14.22 -1.83
CA ALA A 71 -9.63 -13.20 -0.83
C ALA A 71 -9.38 -11.78 -1.37
N LEU A 72 -8.26 -11.56 -2.08
CA LEU A 72 -7.96 -10.28 -2.71
C LEU A 72 -8.92 -9.99 -3.88
N GLN A 73 -9.16 -10.97 -4.75
CA GLN A 73 -10.08 -10.85 -5.88
C GLN A 73 -11.49 -10.44 -5.45
N GLN A 74 -11.98 -10.98 -4.34
CA GLN A 74 -13.28 -10.66 -3.76
C GLN A 74 -13.24 -9.49 -2.77
N SER A 75 -12.06 -8.86 -2.62
CA SER A 75 -11.86 -7.73 -1.73
C SER A 75 -12.34 -8.00 -0.29
N ARG A 76 -12.08 -9.20 0.24
CA ARG A 76 -12.51 -9.57 1.60
C ARG A 76 -11.75 -8.78 2.64
N ASN A 77 -12.49 -8.21 3.59
CA ASN A 77 -11.91 -7.37 4.65
C ASN A 77 -11.33 -8.19 5.79
N VAL A 78 -11.98 -9.28 6.16
CA VAL A 78 -11.55 -10.11 7.29
C VAL A 78 -10.17 -10.72 7.04
N PRO A 79 -9.90 -11.40 5.91
CA PRO A 79 -8.56 -11.89 5.61
C PRO A 79 -7.50 -10.79 5.57
N ALA A 80 -7.85 -9.59 5.07
CA ALA A 80 -6.92 -8.46 5.02
C ALA A 80 -6.48 -8.02 6.43
N VAL A 81 -7.43 -7.82 7.34
CA VAL A 81 -7.14 -7.42 8.73
C VAL A 81 -6.38 -8.53 9.48
N GLU A 82 -6.76 -9.80 9.31
CA GLU A 82 -6.02 -10.92 9.91
C GLU A 82 -4.59 -10.99 9.38
N THR A 83 -4.40 -10.76 8.07
CA THR A 83 -3.07 -10.72 7.45
C THR A 83 -2.22 -9.59 8.02
N LEU A 84 -2.74 -8.37 8.11
CA LEU A 84 -2.02 -7.25 8.73
C LEU A 84 -1.64 -7.55 10.17
N ASN A 85 -2.52 -8.24 10.93
CA ASN A 85 -2.19 -8.66 12.29
C ASN A 85 -1.01 -9.65 12.32
N LYS A 86 -0.94 -10.58 11.38
CA LYS A 86 0.18 -11.53 11.25
C LYS A 86 1.48 -10.85 10.81
N VAL A 87 1.40 -9.90 9.89
CA VAL A 87 2.54 -9.08 9.45
C VAL A 87 3.07 -8.23 10.61
N GLY A 88 2.16 -7.59 11.33
CA GLY A 88 2.47 -6.62 12.38
C GLY A 88 2.62 -5.20 11.82
N LEU A 89 2.12 -4.23 12.58
CA LEU A 89 2.03 -2.82 12.14
C LEU A 89 3.39 -2.22 11.76
N ASN A 90 4.45 -2.53 12.53
CA ASN A 90 5.78 -2.00 12.26
C ASN A 90 6.38 -2.50 10.94
N ARG A 91 6.21 -3.79 10.62
CA ARG A 91 6.69 -4.34 9.34
C ARG A 91 5.92 -3.76 8.16
N ALA A 92 4.60 -3.67 8.28
CA ALA A 92 3.74 -3.06 7.25
C ALA A 92 4.10 -1.59 7.03
N LYS A 93 4.34 -0.81 8.09
CA LYS A 93 4.80 0.57 8.00
C LYS A 93 6.15 0.68 7.29
N THR A 94 7.12 -0.15 7.65
CA THR A 94 8.43 -0.17 6.99
C THR A 94 8.30 -0.51 5.50
N PHE A 95 7.46 -1.46 5.17
CA PHE A 95 7.20 -1.85 3.77
C PHE A 95 6.59 -0.69 2.97
N LEU A 96 5.57 -0.01 3.52
CA LEU A 96 4.95 1.17 2.90
C LEU A 96 5.95 2.31 2.68
N ASN A 97 6.83 2.56 3.65
CA ASN A 97 7.89 3.57 3.51
C ASN A 97 8.83 3.25 2.33
N GLY A 98 9.14 1.98 2.11
CA GLY A 98 9.90 1.52 0.95
C GLY A 98 9.20 1.78 -0.39
N LEU A 99 7.88 1.94 -0.38
CA LEU A 99 7.02 2.32 -1.52
C LEU A 99 6.73 3.82 -1.60
N GLY A 100 7.41 4.65 -0.81
CA GLY A 100 7.23 6.09 -0.80
C GLY A 100 5.98 6.58 -0.04
N ILE A 101 5.36 5.72 0.75
CA ILE A 101 4.17 6.05 1.54
C ILE A 101 4.55 6.08 3.02
N ASP A 102 4.52 7.27 3.62
CA ASP A 102 4.72 7.43 5.05
C ASP A 102 3.38 7.37 5.80
N TYR A 103 3.35 6.56 6.85
CA TYR A 103 2.18 6.38 7.70
C TYR A 103 2.56 6.69 9.15
N PRO A 104 2.21 7.87 9.69
CA PRO A 104 2.68 8.30 11.01
C PRO A 104 2.18 7.37 12.12
N ASP A 105 0.88 7.06 12.11
CA ASP A 105 0.22 6.19 13.10
C ASP A 105 -0.56 5.09 12.40
N MET A 106 -0.09 3.85 12.49
CA MET A 106 -0.71 2.72 11.83
C MET A 106 -1.56 1.91 12.81
N HIS A 107 -2.78 1.58 12.37
CA HIS A 107 -3.75 0.78 13.09
C HIS A 107 -4.20 -0.41 12.26
N TYR A 108 -4.78 -1.44 12.86
CA TYR A 108 -5.26 -2.61 12.13
C TYR A 108 -6.40 -2.30 11.14
N SER A 109 -7.15 -1.21 11.35
CA SER A 109 -8.12 -0.72 10.37
C SER A 109 -7.48 -0.23 9.07
N ASN A 110 -6.17 0.04 9.08
CA ASN A 110 -5.44 0.43 7.88
C ASN A 110 -5.21 -0.72 6.89
N ALA A 111 -5.56 -1.93 7.25
CA ALA A 111 -5.67 -3.03 6.28
C ALA A 111 -6.68 -2.74 5.17
N ILE A 112 -7.70 -1.93 5.42
CA ILE A 112 -8.83 -1.71 4.51
C ILE A 112 -9.14 -0.25 4.19
N SER A 113 -8.51 0.69 4.90
CA SER A 113 -8.72 2.13 4.73
C SER A 113 -7.53 2.89 5.29
N SER A 114 -7.16 4.00 4.66
CA SER A 114 -6.18 4.93 5.24
C SER A 114 -6.76 5.74 6.40
N ASN A 115 -8.07 5.67 6.63
CA ASN A 115 -8.80 6.49 7.60
C ASN A 115 -8.64 8.00 7.34
N THR A 116 -8.39 8.38 6.09
CA THR A 116 -8.20 9.77 5.69
C THR A 116 -9.52 10.51 5.70
N THR A 117 -9.54 11.64 6.38
CA THR A 117 -10.66 12.58 6.44
C THR A 117 -10.18 13.98 6.05
N GLU A 118 -11.09 14.95 5.94
CA GLU A 118 -10.71 16.34 5.68
C GLU A 118 -9.81 16.94 6.77
N SER A 119 -9.86 16.39 7.99
CA SER A 119 -9.06 16.88 9.13
C SER A 119 -7.71 16.18 9.30
N ASN A 120 -7.49 15.03 8.66
CA ASN A 120 -6.26 14.23 8.83
C ASN A 120 -5.70 13.72 7.50
N LYS A 121 -5.57 14.59 6.51
CA LYS A 121 -5.09 14.27 5.15
C LYS A 121 -3.69 13.64 5.11
N GLN A 122 -2.91 13.73 6.19
CA GLN A 122 -1.61 13.07 6.32
C GLN A 122 -1.69 11.53 6.28
N TYR A 123 -2.85 10.96 6.56
CA TYR A 123 -3.05 9.49 6.53
C TYR A 123 -3.39 8.94 5.15
N GLY A 124 -3.62 9.79 4.18
CA GLY A 124 -3.88 9.38 2.81
C GLY A 124 -2.65 9.42 1.92
N ALA A 125 -2.86 9.13 0.65
CA ALA A 125 -1.89 9.38 -0.39
C ALA A 125 -2.53 10.05 -1.60
N SER A 126 -1.69 10.75 -2.37
CA SER A 126 -2.08 11.26 -3.67
C SER A 126 -2.18 10.12 -4.70
N SER A 127 -2.89 10.34 -5.79
CA SER A 127 -2.97 9.37 -6.87
C SER A 127 -1.59 9.05 -7.47
N GLU A 128 -0.69 10.03 -7.52
CA GLU A 128 0.70 9.81 -7.94
C GLU A 128 1.43 8.85 -6.99
N LYS A 129 1.37 9.07 -5.66
CA LYS A 129 2.01 8.17 -4.69
C LYS A 129 1.51 6.74 -4.81
N MET A 130 0.20 6.57 -5.00
CA MET A 130 -0.40 5.25 -5.21
C MET A 130 0.09 4.61 -6.51
N ALA A 131 0.08 5.36 -7.62
CA ALA A 131 0.55 4.85 -8.92
C ALA A 131 2.02 4.41 -8.84
N VAL A 132 2.87 5.20 -8.20
CA VAL A 132 4.30 4.90 -8.05
C VAL A 132 4.53 3.69 -7.13
N ALA A 133 3.77 3.58 -6.03
CA ALA A 133 3.83 2.40 -5.17
C ALA A 133 3.48 1.12 -5.93
N TYR A 134 2.43 1.16 -6.74
CA TYR A 134 2.04 0.02 -7.59
C TYR A 134 3.02 -0.24 -8.74
N ALA A 135 3.70 0.79 -9.27
CA ALA A 135 4.72 0.61 -10.30
C ALA A 135 5.89 -0.26 -9.82
N ALA A 136 6.17 -0.31 -8.52
CA ALA A 136 7.21 -1.16 -7.97
C ALA A 136 6.93 -2.65 -8.19
N PHE A 137 5.68 -3.09 -8.22
CA PHE A 137 5.33 -4.47 -8.59
C PHE A 137 5.71 -4.77 -10.04
N ALA A 138 5.36 -3.87 -10.98
CA ALA A 138 5.70 -4.02 -12.40
C ALA A 138 7.21 -3.92 -12.69
N ASN A 139 7.96 -3.29 -11.80
CA ASN A 139 9.41 -3.11 -11.89
C ASN A 139 10.21 -4.18 -11.11
N GLY A 140 9.64 -5.37 -10.87
CA GLY A 140 10.34 -6.44 -10.15
C GLY A 140 10.75 -6.07 -8.72
N GLY A 141 9.94 -5.26 -8.05
CA GLY A 141 10.17 -4.82 -6.68
C GLY A 141 11.05 -3.58 -6.52
N ILE A 142 11.38 -2.89 -7.60
CA ILE A 142 12.17 -1.65 -7.58
C ILE A 142 11.24 -0.44 -7.52
N TYR A 143 11.42 0.37 -6.49
CA TYR A 143 10.73 1.66 -6.35
C TYR A 143 11.56 2.77 -7.00
N HIS A 144 10.90 3.59 -7.80
CA HIS A 144 11.43 4.80 -8.41
C HIS A 144 10.70 6.01 -7.84
N LYS A 145 11.45 6.96 -7.31
CA LYS A 145 10.86 8.24 -6.89
C LYS A 145 10.39 9.01 -8.13
N PRO A 146 9.18 9.64 -8.09
CA PRO A 146 8.73 10.49 -9.19
C PRO A 146 9.75 11.56 -9.54
N MET A 147 10.10 11.66 -10.80
CA MET A 147 11.05 12.65 -11.31
C MET A 147 10.43 13.39 -12.49
N TYR A 148 10.31 14.71 -12.38
CA TYR A 148 9.68 15.56 -13.39
C TYR A 148 10.70 16.27 -14.29
N ILE A 149 11.94 16.39 -13.81
CA ILE A 149 13.02 17.07 -14.50
C ILE A 149 14.26 16.20 -14.38
N ASN A 150 14.82 15.78 -15.52
CA ASN A 150 16.08 15.03 -15.56
C ASN A 150 17.30 15.92 -15.75
N LYS A 151 17.13 17.12 -16.35
CA LYS A 151 18.22 18.04 -16.62
C LYS A 151 17.73 19.48 -16.68
N VAL A 152 18.50 20.40 -16.15
CA VAL A 152 18.33 21.84 -16.30
C VAL A 152 19.58 22.40 -16.98
N VAL A 153 19.39 23.19 -18.04
CA VAL A 153 20.44 23.97 -18.71
C VAL A 153 20.22 25.42 -18.33
N PHE A 154 21.20 26.05 -17.70
CA PHE A 154 21.16 27.46 -17.30
C PHE A 154 21.54 28.38 -18.45
N SER A 155 21.22 29.67 -18.31
CA SER A 155 21.52 30.70 -19.33
C SER A 155 23.02 30.92 -19.58
N ASP A 156 23.86 30.55 -18.64
CA ASP A 156 25.32 30.59 -18.75
C ASP A 156 25.93 29.33 -19.45
N GLY A 157 25.07 28.41 -19.87
CA GLY A 157 25.47 27.14 -20.49
C GLY A 157 25.83 26.04 -19.50
N SER A 158 25.81 26.29 -18.20
CA SER A 158 26.03 25.23 -17.20
C SER A 158 24.83 24.30 -17.15
N GLU A 159 25.06 23.04 -16.78
CA GLU A 159 24.06 21.97 -16.74
C GLU A 159 23.97 21.35 -15.34
N LYS A 160 22.77 21.02 -14.93
CA LYS A 160 22.52 20.24 -13.72
C LYS A 160 21.63 19.04 -14.09
N GLU A 161 22.19 17.84 -13.92
CA GLU A 161 21.45 16.60 -14.08
C GLU A 161 20.88 16.14 -12.74
N PHE A 162 19.70 15.49 -12.80
CA PHE A 162 19.04 14.86 -11.68
C PHE A 162 18.92 13.36 -11.99
N SER A 163 19.15 12.54 -11.00
CA SER A 163 19.02 11.09 -11.10
C SER A 163 18.05 10.59 -10.03
N ASP A 164 17.33 9.54 -10.38
CA ASP A 164 16.53 8.78 -9.42
C ASP A 164 17.40 7.64 -8.85
N PRO A 165 17.72 7.67 -7.56
CA PRO A 165 18.33 6.53 -6.89
C PRO A 165 17.27 5.44 -6.68
N ALA A 166 17.00 4.65 -7.71
CA ALA A 166 16.10 3.51 -7.60
C ALA A 166 16.45 2.63 -6.38
N THR A 167 15.45 2.27 -5.59
CA THR A 167 15.63 1.47 -4.38
C THR A 167 14.81 0.20 -4.44
N ARG A 168 15.36 -0.90 -3.90
CA ARG A 168 14.58 -2.13 -3.77
C ARG A 168 13.56 -2.01 -2.64
N ALA A 169 12.28 -2.06 -2.97
CA ALA A 169 11.18 -2.02 -2.01
C ALA A 169 10.73 -3.42 -1.57
N MET A 170 10.87 -4.43 -2.44
CA MET A 170 10.52 -5.82 -2.16
C MET A 170 11.35 -6.78 -3.04
N LYS A 171 11.38 -8.04 -2.66
CA LYS A 171 11.99 -9.12 -3.47
C LYS A 171 11.25 -9.24 -4.81
N GLU A 172 11.98 -9.64 -5.87
CA GLU A 172 11.37 -9.87 -7.18
C GLU A 172 10.23 -10.93 -7.14
N PRO A 173 10.38 -12.08 -6.44
CA PRO A 173 9.28 -13.02 -6.30
C PRO A 173 8.04 -12.43 -5.63
N THR A 174 8.21 -11.57 -4.61
CA THR A 174 7.08 -10.87 -3.96
C THR A 174 6.34 -9.97 -4.93
N ALA A 175 7.08 -9.26 -5.78
CA ALA A 175 6.50 -8.37 -6.78
C ALA A 175 5.76 -9.14 -7.89
N TYR A 176 6.22 -10.36 -8.22
CA TYR A 176 5.63 -11.22 -9.24
C TYR A 176 4.33 -11.89 -8.77
N LEU A 177 4.26 -12.37 -7.53
CA LEU A 177 3.09 -13.03 -6.92
C LEU A 177 1.93 -12.07 -6.69
#